data_e7561cce5f339e1b9d2a7f618ef45775
#
_entry.id   e7561cce5f339e1b9d2a7f618ef45775
#
_cell.length_a   1.000
_cell.length_b   1.000
_cell.length_c   1.000
_cell.angle_alpha   90.00
_cell.angle_beta   90.00
_cell.angle_gamma   90.00
#
_symmetry.space_group_name_H-M   'P 1'
#
loop_
_entity.id
_entity.type
_entity.pdbx_description
1 polymer ?
#
loop_
_entity_poly.entity_id
_entity_poly.type
_entity_poly.pdbx_seq_one_letter_code
_entity_poly.pdbx_strand_id
1 'polypeptide(L)'
;KTGHKLKVEVCHLLTANTVQNSQQLIAINPTAVDILDAQAQALRFDKPPSVIKIGLIANNAQVTWLVTLLMALKQQLTNLIVIYDPVGQASVGGSLSSVTAIALRALLPLIDIITPNLIEAQQLNVLSTHKVKHNPLQLAEQLLTLGCKAVIIKGGHTESTESSKLSAHCTDLCLQRLNSTSSSISTQTIELRSPRITTSYSHGGGCSFASALASFLAHGYLLRDAFTLTKAFINQGLSLSSQRENNHSNQSYYGAFEQGSWPSQPE
;
A
#
# COMPACT_ATOMS: atom_id res chain seq x y z
N LYS A 1 1.93 -14.48 -0.74
CA LYS A 1 2.92 -14.73 -1.81
C LYS A 1 4.13 -13.80 -1.69
N THR A 2 3.98 -12.46 -1.74
CA THR A 2 5.11 -11.50 -1.69
C THR A 2 5.98 -11.70 -0.45
N GLY A 3 5.42 -11.73 0.76
CA GLY A 3 6.17 -11.92 1.99
C GLY A 3 6.91 -13.25 2.03
N HIS A 4 6.26 -14.34 1.64
CA HIS A 4 6.91 -15.65 1.53
C HIS A 4 8.08 -15.63 0.55
N LYS A 5 7.93 -14.96 -0.61
CA LYS A 5 9.00 -14.82 -1.59
C LYS A 5 10.19 -14.01 -1.05
N LEU A 6 9.91 -13.05 -0.18
CA LEU A 6 10.92 -12.23 0.51
C LEU A 6 11.35 -12.82 1.86
N LYS A 7 11.07 -14.12 2.10
CA LYS A 7 11.48 -14.88 3.29
C LYS A 7 11.01 -14.25 4.61
N VAL A 8 9.79 -13.69 4.61
CA VAL A 8 9.14 -13.17 5.81
C VAL A 8 7.97 -14.09 6.16
N GLU A 9 7.84 -14.44 7.43
CA GLU A 9 6.65 -15.11 7.95
C GLU A 9 5.49 -14.11 7.97
N VAL A 10 4.36 -14.50 7.39
CA VAL A 10 3.20 -13.62 7.24
C VAL A 10 1.96 -14.28 7.82
N CYS A 11 1.40 -13.63 8.85
CA CYS A 11 0.09 -13.97 9.37
C CYS A 11 -0.96 -13.05 8.75
N HIS A 12 -2.17 -13.55 8.50
CA HIS A 12 -3.22 -12.83 7.80
C HIS A 12 -4.48 -12.72 8.65
N LEU A 13 -5.08 -11.53 8.64
CA LEU A 13 -6.46 -11.28 9.04
C LEU A 13 -7.25 -10.92 7.78
N LEU A 14 -8.24 -11.72 7.43
CA LEU A 14 -9.03 -11.52 6.23
C LEU A 14 -10.19 -10.56 6.53
N THR A 15 -10.05 -9.30 6.15
CA THR A 15 -11.04 -8.24 6.43
C THR A 15 -12.32 -8.35 5.62
N ALA A 16 -12.26 -8.99 4.45
CA ALA A 16 -13.43 -9.28 3.62
C ALA A 16 -13.15 -10.45 2.68
N ASN A 17 -14.20 -11.22 2.36
CA ASN A 17 -14.24 -12.16 1.25
C ASN A 17 -14.86 -11.45 0.04
N THR A 18 -14.14 -11.44 -1.09
CA THR A 18 -14.65 -10.90 -2.35
C THR A 18 -15.03 -12.00 -3.32
N VAL A 19 -16.16 -11.82 -3.99
CA VAL A 19 -16.54 -12.61 -5.16
C VAL A 19 -16.17 -11.79 -6.39
N GLN A 20 -15.05 -12.11 -7.00
CA GLN A 20 -14.54 -11.35 -8.14
C GLN A 20 -13.76 -12.24 -9.11
N ASN A 21 -13.70 -11.80 -10.35
CA ASN A 21 -12.86 -12.38 -11.39
C ASN A 21 -12.03 -11.30 -12.10
N SER A 22 -11.38 -11.61 -13.21
CA SER A 22 -10.56 -10.65 -13.96
C SER A 22 -11.38 -9.55 -14.67
N GLN A 23 -12.71 -9.62 -14.68
CA GLN A 23 -13.58 -8.70 -15.41
C GLN A 23 -14.49 -7.88 -14.49
N GLN A 24 -14.87 -8.41 -13.33
CA GLN A 24 -15.83 -7.75 -12.43
C GLN A 24 -15.68 -8.12 -10.96
N LEU A 25 -16.07 -7.19 -10.11
CA LEU A 25 -16.37 -7.41 -8.69
C LEU A 25 -17.88 -7.68 -8.57
N ILE A 26 -18.24 -8.89 -8.12
CA ILE A 26 -19.65 -9.34 -7.98
C ILE A 26 -20.18 -9.03 -6.59
N ALA A 27 -19.40 -9.37 -5.55
CA ALA A 27 -19.80 -9.14 -4.17
C ALA A 27 -18.59 -8.95 -3.25
N ILE A 28 -18.83 -8.27 -2.14
CA ILE A 28 -17.90 -8.16 -1.02
C ILE A 28 -18.64 -8.51 0.27
N ASN A 29 -18.07 -9.41 1.06
CA ASN A 29 -18.59 -9.84 2.33
C ASN A 29 -17.58 -9.48 3.44
N PRO A 30 -17.81 -8.38 4.18
CA PRO A 30 -16.94 -7.97 5.29
C PRO A 30 -16.92 -9.04 6.39
N THR A 31 -15.74 -9.34 6.91
CA THR A 31 -15.59 -10.17 8.09
C THR A 31 -16.09 -9.41 9.33
N ALA A 32 -16.84 -10.05 10.19
CA ALA A 32 -17.34 -9.47 11.42
C ALA A 32 -16.18 -9.10 12.37
N VAL A 33 -16.33 -7.99 13.09
CA VAL A 33 -15.27 -7.42 13.94
C VAL A 33 -14.88 -8.35 15.08
N ASP A 34 -15.83 -9.08 15.68
CA ASP A 34 -15.58 -10.06 16.73
C ASP A 34 -14.67 -11.21 16.27
N ILE A 35 -14.86 -11.68 15.03
CA ILE A 35 -13.99 -12.69 14.40
C ILE A 35 -12.59 -12.12 14.18
N LEU A 36 -12.49 -10.89 13.65
CA LEU A 36 -11.19 -10.23 13.44
C LEU A 36 -10.45 -10.02 14.75
N ASP A 37 -11.16 -9.63 15.80
CA ASP A 37 -10.59 -9.42 17.13
C ASP A 37 -10.08 -10.73 17.73
N ALA A 38 -10.87 -11.80 17.69
CA ALA A 38 -10.46 -13.12 18.16
C ALA A 38 -9.22 -13.64 17.43
N GLN A 39 -9.16 -13.48 16.10
CA GLN A 39 -7.97 -13.84 15.30
C GLN A 39 -6.75 -12.98 15.66
N ALA A 40 -6.93 -11.65 15.82
CA ALA A 40 -5.85 -10.75 16.20
C ALA A 40 -5.30 -11.08 17.59
N GLN A 41 -6.15 -11.41 18.54
CA GLN A 41 -5.73 -11.83 19.88
C GLN A 41 -4.93 -13.14 19.83
N ALA A 42 -5.41 -14.15 19.10
CA ALA A 42 -4.71 -15.41 18.96
C ALA A 42 -3.30 -15.23 18.38
N LEU A 43 -3.17 -14.48 17.29
CA LEU A 43 -1.88 -14.21 16.63
C LEU A 43 -0.91 -13.41 17.52
N ARG A 44 -1.40 -12.42 18.23
CA ARG A 44 -0.57 -11.55 19.05
C ARG A 44 0.03 -12.26 20.28
N PHE A 45 -0.63 -13.30 20.79
CA PHE A 45 -0.09 -14.14 21.87
C PHE A 45 1.00 -15.09 21.39
N ASP A 46 0.87 -15.59 20.16
CA ASP A 46 1.84 -16.53 19.58
C ASP A 46 3.06 -15.79 19.01
N LYS A 47 2.80 -14.82 18.13
CA LYS A 47 3.86 -14.08 17.40
C LYS A 47 3.53 -12.59 17.28
N PRO A 48 4.03 -11.75 18.21
CA PRO A 48 3.81 -10.32 18.10
C PRO A 48 4.47 -9.78 16.81
N PRO A 49 3.74 -8.96 16.01
CA PRO A 49 4.24 -8.45 14.74
C PRO A 49 5.30 -7.36 14.93
N SER A 50 6.33 -7.33 14.10
CA SER A 50 7.23 -6.18 13.93
C SER A 50 6.68 -5.15 12.94
N VAL A 51 5.92 -5.62 11.93
CA VAL A 51 5.30 -4.79 10.90
C VAL A 51 3.87 -5.26 10.66
N ILE A 52 2.93 -4.33 10.60
CA ILE A 52 1.55 -4.57 10.19
C ILE A 52 1.30 -3.86 8.86
N LYS A 53 0.87 -4.62 7.83
CA LYS A 53 0.37 -4.07 6.57
C LYS A 53 -1.15 -4.14 6.56
N ILE A 54 -1.80 -2.99 6.50
CA ILE A 54 -3.24 -2.85 6.32
C ILE A 54 -3.52 -2.63 4.83
N GLY A 55 -4.37 -3.44 4.25
CA GLY A 55 -4.88 -3.27 2.89
C GLY A 55 -6.34 -2.84 2.92
N LEU A 56 -7.22 -3.69 2.38
CA LEU A 56 -8.63 -3.44 2.35
C LEU A 56 -9.24 -3.33 3.76
N ILE A 57 -9.93 -2.23 4.00
CA ILE A 57 -10.84 -2.05 5.14
C ILE A 57 -12.24 -1.90 4.55
N ALA A 58 -13.15 -2.80 4.88
CA ALA A 58 -14.45 -2.88 4.19
C ALA A 58 -15.46 -1.84 4.68
N ASN A 59 -15.44 -1.46 5.97
CA ASN A 59 -16.42 -0.58 6.57
C ASN A 59 -15.89 0.18 7.81
N ASN A 60 -16.68 1.13 8.31
CA ASN A 60 -16.32 1.97 9.47
C ASN A 60 -16.14 1.17 10.77
N ALA A 61 -16.88 0.07 10.97
CA ALA A 61 -16.74 -0.76 12.18
C ALA A 61 -15.34 -1.38 12.24
N GLN A 62 -14.80 -1.83 11.11
CA GLN A 62 -13.44 -2.33 11.03
C GLN A 62 -12.40 -1.22 11.27
N VAL A 63 -12.66 0.02 10.84
CA VAL A 63 -11.77 1.17 11.15
C VAL A 63 -11.74 1.41 12.66
N THR A 64 -12.90 1.47 13.32
CA THR A 64 -12.99 1.69 14.79
C THR A 64 -12.24 0.59 15.54
N TRP A 65 -12.43 -0.66 15.16
CA TRP A 65 -11.70 -1.79 15.73
C TRP A 65 -10.18 -1.67 15.51
N LEU A 66 -9.73 -1.34 14.29
CA LEU A 66 -8.31 -1.14 13.97
C LEU A 66 -7.69 -0.03 14.83
N VAL A 67 -8.37 1.07 15.03
CA VAL A 67 -7.89 2.16 15.90
C VAL A 67 -7.63 1.63 17.31
N THR A 68 -8.59 0.90 17.90
CA THR A 68 -8.45 0.31 19.25
C THR A 68 -7.30 -0.68 19.30
N LEU A 69 -7.21 -1.59 18.31
CA LEU A 69 -6.15 -2.59 18.22
C LEU A 69 -4.76 -1.95 18.09
N LEU A 70 -4.61 -0.97 17.17
CA LEU A 70 -3.31 -0.32 16.93
C LEU A 70 -2.85 0.53 18.12
N MET A 71 -3.77 1.19 18.81
CA MET A 71 -3.44 1.91 20.05
C MET A 71 -2.86 0.96 21.11
N ALA A 72 -3.52 -0.18 21.34
CA ALA A 72 -3.04 -1.19 22.29
C ALA A 72 -1.70 -1.79 21.87
N LEU A 73 -1.54 -2.13 20.59
CA LEU A 73 -0.29 -2.71 20.07
C LEU A 73 0.88 -1.73 20.13
N LYS A 74 0.69 -0.46 19.78
CA LYS A 74 1.76 0.55 19.83
C LYS A 74 2.19 0.89 21.28
N GLN A 75 1.33 0.69 22.28
CA GLN A 75 1.71 0.79 23.68
C GLN A 75 2.61 -0.38 24.13
N GLN A 76 2.38 -1.57 23.59
CA GLN A 76 3.12 -2.79 23.95
C GLN A 76 4.38 -3.01 23.11
N LEU A 77 4.35 -2.61 21.84
CA LEU A 77 5.38 -2.86 20.84
C LEU A 77 5.96 -1.52 20.36
N THR A 78 7.01 -1.05 21.03
CA THR A 78 7.59 0.29 20.78
C THR A 78 8.14 0.48 19.36
N ASN A 79 8.56 -0.61 18.71
CA ASN A 79 9.15 -0.60 17.36
C ASN A 79 8.18 -1.07 16.27
N LEU A 80 6.89 -1.19 16.58
CA LEU A 80 5.88 -1.60 15.63
C LEU A 80 5.75 -0.58 14.49
N ILE A 81 5.92 -1.04 13.25
CA ILE A 81 5.69 -0.24 12.04
C ILE A 81 4.33 -0.61 11.45
N VAL A 82 3.50 0.39 11.17
CA VAL A 82 2.17 0.21 10.58
C VAL A 82 2.14 0.87 9.20
N ILE A 83 1.87 0.05 8.17
CA ILE A 83 1.75 0.49 6.78
C ILE A 83 0.29 0.39 6.36
N TYR A 84 -0.25 1.45 5.75
CA TYR A 84 -1.59 1.46 5.17
C TYR A 84 -1.53 1.65 3.66
N ASP A 85 -2.06 0.66 2.92
CA ASP A 85 -2.28 0.72 1.47
C ASP A 85 -3.79 0.99 1.25
N PRO A 86 -4.18 2.22 0.87
CA PRO A 86 -5.59 2.64 0.89
C PRO A 86 -6.38 2.09 -0.30
N VAL A 87 -6.56 0.77 -0.34
CA VAL A 87 -7.31 0.09 -1.41
C VAL A 87 -8.81 0.40 -1.28
N GLY A 88 -9.31 1.30 -2.11
CA GLY A 88 -10.73 1.68 -2.13
C GLY A 88 -11.53 1.11 -3.30
N GLN A 89 -10.86 0.72 -4.38
CA GLN A 89 -11.48 0.21 -5.60
C GLN A 89 -10.83 -1.08 -6.08
N ALA A 90 -11.61 -1.97 -6.68
CA ALA A 90 -11.09 -3.13 -7.38
C ALA A 90 -10.39 -2.71 -8.68
N SER A 91 -9.35 -3.44 -9.11
CA SER A 91 -8.64 -3.17 -10.37
C SER A 91 -9.55 -3.23 -11.60
N VAL A 92 -10.66 -3.96 -11.50
CA VAL A 92 -11.69 -4.11 -12.55
C VAL A 92 -12.86 -3.14 -12.39
N GLY A 93 -12.73 -2.14 -11.50
CA GLY A 93 -13.80 -1.22 -11.12
C GLY A 93 -14.69 -1.77 -9.99
N GLY A 94 -15.47 -0.88 -9.39
CA GLY A 94 -16.33 -1.18 -8.24
C GLY A 94 -15.69 -0.82 -6.90
N SER A 95 -16.52 -0.34 -5.96
CA SER A 95 -16.08 0.04 -4.62
C SER A 95 -15.88 -1.19 -3.75
N LEU A 96 -14.69 -1.31 -3.18
CA LEU A 96 -14.34 -2.37 -2.21
C LEU A 96 -14.58 -1.93 -0.77
N SER A 97 -14.84 -0.67 -0.51
CA SER A 97 -14.91 -0.11 0.83
C SER A 97 -16.04 0.91 0.96
N SER A 98 -16.74 0.85 2.09
CA SER A 98 -17.72 1.86 2.51
C SER A 98 -17.18 2.75 3.64
N VAL A 99 -15.86 2.82 3.79
CA VAL A 99 -15.20 3.63 4.82
C VAL A 99 -15.38 5.11 4.52
N THR A 100 -15.81 5.86 5.54
CA THR A 100 -15.97 7.32 5.43
C THR A 100 -14.65 8.05 5.69
N ALA A 101 -14.54 9.25 5.13
CA ALA A 101 -13.41 10.13 5.38
C ALA A 101 -13.22 10.43 6.89
N ILE A 102 -14.31 10.62 7.62
CA ILE A 102 -14.27 10.88 9.07
C ILE A 102 -13.63 9.72 9.83
N ALA A 103 -14.01 8.48 9.50
CA ALA A 103 -13.44 7.30 10.14
C ALA A 103 -11.92 7.20 9.89
N LEU A 104 -11.47 7.46 8.67
CA LEU A 104 -10.03 7.44 8.33
C LEU A 104 -9.22 8.47 9.10
N ARG A 105 -9.78 9.64 9.44
CA ARG A 105 -9.08 10.64 10.27
C ARG A 105 -8.63 10.10 11.62
N ALA A 106 -9.37 9.20 12.22
CA ALA A 106 -9.00 8.58 13.49
C ALA A 106 -7.89 7.54 13.34
N LEU A 107 -7.79 6.90 12.17
CA LEU A 107 -6.80 5.86 11.88
C LEU A 107 -5.44 6.44 11.48
N LEU A 108 -5.41 7.50 10.66
CA LEU A 108 -4.19 8.01 10.04
C LEU A 108 -3.07 8.39 11.04
N PRO A 109 -3.34 8.95 12.23
CA PRO A 109 -2.29 9.23 13.22
C PRO A 109 -1.58 7.99 13.76
N LEU A 110 -2.19 6.80 13.60
CA LEU A 110 -1.61 5.52 14.03
C LEU A 110 -0.80 4.83 12.91
N ILE A 111 -0.85 5.38 11.70
CA ILE A 111 -0.14 4.87 10.53
C ILE A 111 1.26 5.49 10.46
N ASP A 112 2.29 4.65 10.35
CA ASP A 112 3.65 5.14 10.15
C ASP A 112 3.88 5.47 8.67
N ILE A 113 3.44 4.61 7.75
CA ILE A 113 3.65 4.79 6.31
C ILE A 113 2.33 4.56 5.57
N ILE A 114 1.93 5.51 4.71
CA ILE A 114 0.81 5.34 3.80
C ILE A 114 1.31 5.24 2.35
N THR A 115 0.72 4.33 1.55
CA THR A 115 1.21 4.04 0.18
C THR A 115 0.14 4.23 -0.90
N PRO A 116 -0.49 5.40 -1.04
CA PRO A 116 -1.49 5.65 -2.06
C PRO A 116 -0.88 5.70 -3.47
N ASN A 117 -1.67 5.36 -4.49
CA ASN A 117 -1.43 5.88 -5.83
C ASN A 117 -1.93 7.33 -5.92
N LEU A 118 -1.70 8.00 -7.06
CA LEU A 118 -2.06 9.41 -7.22
C LEU A 118 -3.58 9.65 -7.05
N ILE A 119 -4.42 8.75 -7.57
CA ILE A 119 -5.87 8.84 -7.46
C ILE A 119 -6.33 8.68 -6.02
N GLU A 120 -5.78 7.67 -5.33
CA GLU A 120 -6.04 7.43 -3.90
C GLU A 120 -5.59 8.61 -3.04
N ALA A 121 -4.41 9.20 -3.35
CA ALA A 121 -3.91 10.38 -2.64
C ALA A 121 -4.85 11.58 -2.82
N GLN A 122 -5.39 11.81 -4.02
CA GLN A 122 -6.36 12.85 -4.30
C GLN A 122 -7.69 12.62 -3.56
N GLN A 123 -8.16 11.37 -3.51
CA GLN A 123 -9.36 11.01 -2.76
C GLN A 123 -9.19 11.24 -1.26
N LEU A 124 -8.03 10.89 -0.71
CA LEU A 124 -7.69 11.15 0.69
C LEU A 124 -7.50 12.64 0.97
N ASN A 125 -7.18 13.46 -0.03
CA ASN A 125 -7.01 14.90 0.14
C ASN A 125 -8.29 15.63 0.57
N VAL A 126 -9.49 15.04 0.40
CA VAL A 126 -10.74 15.59 0.96
C VAL A 126 -10.72 15.68 2.48
N LEU A 127 -9.79 14.95 3.14
CA LEU A 127 -9.55 15.02 4.58
C LEU A 127 -8.75 16.27 4.99
N SER A 128 -8.07 16.92 4.06
CA SER A 128 -7.29 18.14 4.31
C SER A 128 -8.16 19.40 4.18
N THR A 129 -7.76 20.46 4.89
CA THR A 129 -8.41 21.79 4.80
C THR A 129 -8.06 22.52 3.49
N HIS A 130 -6.98 22.12 2.83
CA HIS A 130 -6.51 22.73 1.59
C HIS A 130 -6.57 21.72 0.44
N LYS A 131 -7.37 22.01 -0.59
CA LYS A 131 -7.46 21.19 -1.79
C LYS A 131 -6.32 21.54 -2.76
N VAL A 132 -5.45 20.59 -3.04
CA VAL A 132 -4.38 20.72 -4.05
C VAL A 132 -4.67 19.77 -5.19
N LYS A 133 -4.55 20.28 -6.41
CA LYS A 133 -4.72 19.46 -7.63
C LYS A 133 -3.34 19.00 -8.15
N HIS A 134 -3.20 17.70 -8.37
CA HIS A 134 -2.22 17.05 -9.24
C HIS A 134 -0.71 17.14 -8.91
N ASN A 135 -0.27 17.80 -7.85
CA ASN A 135 1.13 17.78 -7.45
C ASN A 135 1.39 16.69 -6.39
N PRO A 136 2.14 15.61 -6.72
CA PRO A 136 2.38 14.51 -5.79
C PRO A 136 3.05 14.96 -4.48
N LEU A 137 4.00 15.89 -4.53
CA LEU A 137 4.68 16.38 -3.35
C LEU A 137 3.72 17.12 -2.40
N GLN A 138 2.90 18.01 -2.93
CA GLN A 138 1.91 18.74 -2.13
C GLN A 138 0.85 17.81 -1.54
N LEU A 139 0.42 16.78 -2.28
CA LEU A 139 -0.49 15.75 -1.76
C LEU A 139 0.18 14.96 -0.62
N ALA A 140 1.45 14.61 -0.78
CA ALA A 140 2.20 13.93 0.28
C ALA A 140 2.37 14.80 1.52
N GLU A 141 2.68 16.10 1.37
CA GLU A 141 2.76 17.06 2.47
C GLU A 141 1.44 17.15 3.24
N GLN A 142 0.31 17.22 2.53
CA GLN A 142 -1.00 17.25 3.15
C GLN A 142 -1.35 15.96 3.90
N LEU A 143 -1.05 14.80 3.33
CA LEU A 143 -1.25 13.52 4.01
C LEU A 143 -0.38 13.41 5.26
N LEU A 144 0.84 13.97 5.26
CA LEU A 144 1.65 14.08 6.48
C LEU A 144 0.96 14.89 7.56
N THR A 145 0.24 15.98 7.22
CA THR A 145 -0.49 16.78 8.23
C THR A 145 -1.59 16.00 8.94
N LEU A 146 -2.08 14.92 8.33
CA LEU A 146 -3.08 14.03 8.91
C LEU A 146 -2.50 13.04 9.95
N GLY A 147 -1.18 13.06 10.18
CA GLY A 147 -0.54 12.34 11.28
C GLY A 147 0.39 11.20 10.89
N CYS A 148 0.42 10.79 9.62
CA CYS A 148 1.37 9.78 9.14
C CYS A 148 2.83 10.26 9.29
N LYS A 149 3.78 9.32 9.48
CA LYS A 149 5.22 9.66 9.56
C LYS A 149 5.88 9.70 8.18
N ALA A 150 5.37 8.92 7.22
CA ALA A 150 5.83 8.93 5.85
C ALA A 150 4.67 8.66 4.87
N VAL A 151 4.80 9.21 3.66
CA VAL A 151 3.85 9.04 2.55
C VAL A 151 4.63 8.60 1.32
N ILE A 152 4.21 7.50 0.71
CA ILE A 152 4.76 7.05 -0.57
C ILE A 152 3.67 7.13 -1.64
N ILE A 153 3.78 8.08 -2.58
CA ILE A 153 2.87 8.17 -3.71
C ILE A 153 3.43 7.36 -4.87
N LYS A 154 2.67 6.33 -5.27
CA LYS A 154 2.99 5.44 -6.40
C LYS A 154 2.67 6.13 -7.73
N GLY A 155 3.64 6.25 -8.64
CA GLY A 155 3.50 6.94 -9.92
C GLY A 155 2.96 6.09 -11.09
N GLY A 156 2.54 4.84 -10.83
CA GLY A 156 2.09 3.92 -11.88
C GLY A 156 0.79 4.34 -12.61
N HIS A 157 -0.08 5.10 -11.95
CA HIS A 157 -1.40 5.51 -12.41
C HIS A 157 -1.45 7.01 -12.74
N THR A 158 -0.43 7.58 -13.34
CA THR A 158 -0.53 8.93 -13.90
C THR A 158 -1.40 8.87 -15.15
N GLU A 159 -2.66 9.32 -15.04
CA GLU A 159 -3.49 9.59 -16.21
C GLU A 159 -2.80 10.66 -17.06
N SER A 160 -2.77 10.44 -18.36
CA SER A 160 -2.42 11.44 -19.34
C SER A 160 -3.45 12.57 -19.29
N THR A 161 -3.17 13.66 -18.57
CA THR A 161 -3.91 14.91 -18.78
C THR A 161 -3.60 15.40 -20.19
N GLU A 162 -4.60 15.37 -21.05
CA GLU A 162 -4.81 16.07 -22.34
C GLU A 162 -3.66 16.20 -23.36
N SER A 163 -2.51 15.63 -23.21
CA SER A 163 -1.51 15.54 -24.28
C SER A 163 -0.95 14.13 -24.39
N SER A 164 -1.61 13.35 -25.13
CA SER A 164 -1.37 12.15 -25.96
C SER A 164 -0.05 11.34 -25.88
N LYS A 165 0.80 11.46 -24.87
CA LYS A 165 1.93 10.52 -24.66
C LYS A 165 2.07 10.20 -23.20
N LEU A 166 1.73 8.97 -22.80
CA LEU A 166 2.15 8.40 -21.51
C LEU A 166 3.65 8.67 -21.31
N SER A 167 4.02 9.24 -20.16
CA SER A 167 5.43 9.45 -19.85
C SER A 167 6.19 8.11 -19.97
N ALA A 168 7.32 8.13 -20.65
CA ALA A 168 8.21 6.97 -20.78
C ALA A 168 8.73 6.46 -19.42
N HIS A 169 8.50 7.19 -18.36
CA HIS A 169 8.96 6.89 -17.01
C HIS A 169 7.82 6.94 -16.00
N CYS A 170 8.01 6.18 -14.92
CA CYS A 170 7.18 6.15 -13.74
C CYS A 170 8.02 6.63 -12.56
N THR A 171 7.54 7.65 -11.83
CA THR A 171 8.24 8.20 -10.65
C THR A 171 7.40 7.94 -9.42
N ASP A 172 7.94 7.22 -8.44
CA ASP A 172 7.37 7.09 -7.10
C ASP A 172 8.06 8.09 -6.17
N LEU A 173 7.28 8.74 -5.32
CA LEU A 173 7.73 9.78 -4.40
C LEU A 173 7.52 9.31 -2.97
N CYS A 174 8.57 9.34 -2.15
CA CYS A 174 8.49 9.16 -0.70
C CYS A 174 8.80 10.48 -0.01
N LEU A 175 7.89 10.94 0.85
CA LEU A 175 8.09 12.06 1.75
C LEU A 175 8.05 11.55 3.18
N GLN A 176 9.13 11.73 3.94
CA GLN A 176 9.28 11.24 5.30
C GLN A 176 9.55 12.40 6.27
N ARG A 177 8.92 12.39 7.45
CA ARG A 177 9.30 13.25 8.57
C ARG A 177 10.63 12.77 9.14
N LEU A 178 11.54 13.68 9.36
CA LEU A 178 12.75 13.45 10.14
C LEU A 178 12.48 13.82 11.60
N ASN A 179 13.00 13.01 12.51
CA ASN A 179 12.97 13.36 13.93
C ASN A 179 13.88 14.59 14.12
N SER A 180 13.28 15.77 14.29
CA SER A 180 14.01 16.98 14.61
C SER A 180 13.80 17.34 16.08
N THR A 181 14.87 17.72 16.74
CA THR A 181 14.84 18.27 18.12
C THR A 181 14.35 19.72 18.14
N SER A 182 14.13 20.33 16.96
CA SER A 182 13.65 21.70 16.80
C SER A 182 12.14 21.75 16.52
N SER A 183 11.50 22.88 16.84
CA SER A 183 10.07 23.13 16.63
C SER A 183 9.62 23.13 15.14
N SER A 184 10.54 23.01 14.19
CA SER A 184 10.25 22.91 12.76
C SER A 184 10.22 21.44 12.32
N ILE A 185 9.14 21.05 11.60
CA ILE A 185 9.04 19.72 10.98
C ILE A 185 10.06 19.68 9.83
N SER A 186 11.12 18.89 10.01
CA SER A 186 12.05 18.58 8.93
C SER A 186 11.53 17.38 8.15
N THR A 187 11.57 17.45 6.82
CA THR A 187 11.14 16.36 5.93
C THR A 187 12.26 16.00 4.96
N GLN A 188 12.28 14.73 4.54
CA GLN A 188 13.13 14.23 3.47
C GLN A 188 12.26 13.75 2.32
N THR A 189 12.61 14.17 1.11
CA THR A 189 11.97 13.69 -0.12
C THR A 189 12.92 12.74 -0.85
N ILE A 190 12.39 11.60 -1.32
CA ILE A 190 13.10 10.62 -2.14
C ILE A 190 12.23 10.34 -3.36
N GLU A 191 12.79 10.50 -4.54
CA GLU A 191 12.14 10.16 -5.81
C GLU A 191 12.87 8.99 -6.47
N LEU A 192 12.10 7.97 -6.87
CA LEU A 192 12.61 6.81 -7.60
C LEU A 192 11.97 6.77 -8.97
N ARG A 193 12.78 7.00 -9.98
CA ARG A 193 12.37 6.99 -11.39
C ARG A 193 12.79 5.69 -12.07
N SER A 194 11.88 5.09 -12.83
CA SER A 194 12.16 3.90 -13.65
C SER A 194 11.46 4.00 -15.00
N PRO A 195 11.91 3.27 -16.02
CA PRO A 195 11.14 3.12 -17.26
C PRO A 195 9.71 2.62 -16.95
N ARG A 196 8.74 3.11 -17.70
CA ARG A 196 7.36 2.62 -17.61
C ARG A 196 7.26 1.27 -18.31
N ILE A 197 6.80 0.27 -17.59
CA ILE A 197 6.51 -1.06 -18.13
C ILE A 197 5.00 -1.15 -18.32
N THR A 198 4.56 -1.27 -19.56
CA THR A 198 3.15 -1.42 -19.91
C THR A 198 2.83 -2.90 -20.00
N THR A 199 1.83 -3.34 -19.23
CA THR A 199 1.32 -4.70 -19.23
C THR A 199 -0.11 -4.73 -18.67
N SER A 200 -0.98 -5.58 -19.24
CA SER A 200 -2.31 -5.87 -18.69
C SER A 200 -2.22 -6.83 -17.48
N TYR A 201 -1.07 -7.47 -17.25
CA TYR A 201 -0.78 -8.39 -16.15
C TYR A 201 -0.26 -7.66 -14.91
N SER A 202 -0.98 -6.59 -14.49
CA SER A 202 -0.60 -5.74 -13.36
C SER A 202 -1.48 -5.92 -12.11
N HIS A 203 -2.47 -6.83 -12.17
CA HIS A 203 -3.41 -7.04 -11.07
C HIS A 203 -2.68 -7.47 -9.78
N GLY A 204 -2.93 -6.73 -8.69
CA GLY A 204 -2.28 -6.96 -7.40
C GLY A 204 -0.91 -6.27 -7.24
N GLY A 205 -0.44 -5.50 -8.24
CA GLY A 205 0.83 -4.78 -8.18
C GLY A 205 0.91 -3.79 -7.02
N GLY A 206 -0.16 -3.03 -6.73
CA GLY A 206 -0.24 -2.11 -5.59
C GLY A 206 -0.12 -2.83 -4.25
N CYS A 207 -0.92 -3.89 -4.05
CA CYS A 207 -0.84 -4.70 -2.84
C CYS A 207 0.53 -5.39 -2.70
N SER A 208 1.15 -5.79 -3.82
CA SER A 208 2.51 -6.36 -3.83
C SER A 208 3.54 -5.33 -3.43
N PHE A 209 3.39 -4.06 -3.85
CA PHE A 209 4.25 -2.96 -3.43
C PHE A 209 4.24 -2.79 -1.91
N ALA A 210 3.06 -2.60 -1.31
CA ALA A 210 2.95 -2.43 0.13
C ALA A 210 3.41 -3.66 0.92
N SER A 211 3.20 -4.87 0.37
CA SER A 211 3.67 -6.11 0.99
C SER A 211 5.19 -6.27 0.89
N ALA A 212 5.82 -5.87 -0.22
CA ALA A 212 7.27 -5.88 -0.36
C ALA A 212 7.93 -4.86 0.58
N LEU A 213 7.37 -3.65 0.65
CA LEU A 213 7.82 -2.62 1.60
C LEU A 213 7.78 -3.13 3.04
N ALA A 214 6.64 -3.75 3.43
CA ALA A 214 6.48 -4.35 4.76
C ALA A 214 7.52 -5.44 5.02
N SER A 215 7.83 -6.27 4.03
CA SER A 215 8.80 -7.35 4.15
C SER A 215 10.23 -6.81 4.33
N PHE A 216 10.64 -5.81 3.55
CA PHE A 216 11.98 -5.21 3.70
C PHE A 216 12.12 -4.47 5.04
N LEU A 217 11.07 -3.78 5.51
CA LEU A 217 11.07 -3.18 6.84
C LEU A 217 11.11 -4.22 7.96
N ALA A 218 10.44 -5.36 7.79
CA ALA A 218 10.51 -6.47 8.75
C ALA A 218 11.91 -7.11 8.81
N HIS A 219 12.70 -7.05 7.74
CA HIS A 219 14.11 -7.41 7.72
C HIS A 219 15.03 -6.36 8.37
N GLY A 220 14.50 -5.22 8.84
CA GLY A 220 15.27 -4.17 9.49
C GLY A 220 15.88 -3.13 8.54
N TYR A 221 15.54 -3.14 7.25
CA TYR A 221 15.99 -2.08 6.34
C TYR A 221 15.40 -0.72 6.74
N LEU A 222 16.18 0.34 6.58
CA LEU A 222 15.67 1.72 6.70
C LEU A 222 14.64 2.01 5.60
N LEU A 223 13.72 2.94 5.84
CA LEU A 223 12.65 3.25 4.89
C LEU A 223 13.17 3.58 3.49
N ARG A 224 14.27 4.34 3.38
CA ARG A 224 14.90 4.67 2.11
C ARG A 224 15.30 3.43 1.31
N ASP A 225 15.95 2.47 1.98
CA ASP A 225 16.47 1.27 1.34
C ASP A 225 15.33 0.29 1.04
N ALA A 226 14.39 0.12 1.98
CA ALA A 226 13.17 -0.66 1.79
C ALA A 226 12.35 -0.14 0.60
N PHE A 227 12.21 1.18 0.43
CA PHE A 227 11.52 1.80 -0.69
C PHE A 227 12.24 1.53 -2.03
N THR A 228 13.58 1.64 -2.05
CA THR A 228 14.39 1.35 -3.25
C THR A 228 14.27 -0.11 -3.67
N LEU A 229 14.42 -1.03 -2.72
CA LEU A 229 14.28 -2.47 -2.96
C LEU A 229 12.86 -2.83 -3.40
N THR A 230 11.85 -2.19 -2.81
CA THR A 230 10.44 -2.36 -3.22
C THR A 230 10.23 -1.93 -4.67
N LYS A 231 10.77 -0.78 -5.09
CA LYS A 231 10.69 -0.32 -6.48
C LYS A 231 11.35 -1.30 -7.44
N ALA A 232 12.53 -1.82 -7.08
CA ALA A 232 13.23 -2.82 -7.89
C ALA A 232 12.41 -4.13 -8.00
N PHE A 233 11.85 -4.63 -6.89
CA PHE A 233 10.99 -5.80 -6.86
C PHE A 233 9.76 -5.65 -7.78
N ILE A 234 9.08 -4.50 -7.72
CA ILE A 234 7.91 -4.22 -8.55
C ILE A 234 8.28 -4.12 -10.02
N ASN A 235 9.37 -3.43 -10.36
CA ASN A 235 9.83 -3.31 -11.74
C ASN A 235 10.18 -4.68 -12.34
N GLN A 236 10.86 -5.53 -11.59
CA GLN A 236 11.16 -6.89 -12.02
C GLN A 236 9.88 -7.70 -12.26
N GLY A 237 8.94 -7.67 -11.32
CA GLY A 237 7.67 -8.37 -11.47
C GLY A 237 6.85 -7.89 -12.67
N LEU A 238 6.79 -6.57 -12.93
CA LEU A 238 6.12 -6.01 -14.11
C LEU A 238 6.82 -6.42 -15.41
N SER A 239 8.16 -6.46 -15.44
CA SER A 239 8.93 -6.89 -16.61
C SER A 239 8.61 -8.34 -16.99
N LEU A 240 8.56 -9.23 -16.01
CA LEU A 240 8.21 -10.63 -16.22
C LEU A 240 6.73 -10.81 -16.60
N SER A 241 5.84 -10.02 -16.01
CA SER A 241 4.44 -9.99 -16.39
C SER A 241 4.27 -9.58 -17.86
N SER A 242 5.00 -8.57 -18.32
CA SER A 242 5.01 -8.14 -19.73
C SER A 242 5.57 -9.22 -20.68
N GLN A 243 6.64 -9.91 -20.30
CA GLN A 243 7.18 -11.04 -21.07
C GLN A 243 6.17 -12.19 -21.18
N ARG A 244 5.47 -12.50 -20.07
CA ARG A 244 4.43 -13.52 -20.04
C ARG A 244 3.24 -13.15 -20.93
N GLU A 245 2.82 -11.89 -20.93
CA GLU A 245 1.76 -11.36 -21.79
C GLU A 245 2.10 -11.55 -23.26
N ASN A 246 3.31 -11.18 -23.66
CA ASN A 246 3.79 -11.32 -25.05
C ASN A 246 3.82 -12.78 -25.52
N ASN A 247 4.07 -13.74 -24.62
CA ASN A 247 4.08 -15.16 -24.93
C ASN A 247 2.67 -15.79 -25.00
N HIS A 248 1.64 -15.10 -24.51
CA HIS A 248 0.25 -15.58 -24.43
C HIS A 248 -0.73 -14.63 -25.12
N SER A 249 -0.32 -13.94 -26.18
CA SER A 249 -1.03 -12.85 -26.85
C SER A 249 -2.45 -13.18 -27.38
N ASN A 250 -2.87 -14.44 -27.35
CA ASN A 250 -4.19 -14.88 -27.79
C ASN A 250 -5.27 -14.94 -26.68
N GLN A 251 -4.96 -14.51 -25.46
CA GLN A 251 -5.93 -14.54 -24.33
C GLN A 251 -6.17 -13.13 -23.79
N SER A 252 -7.38 -12.62 -23.93
CA SER A 252 -7.84 -11.33 -23.42
C SER A 252 -8.12 -11.35 -21.91
N TYR A 253 -7.22 -11.86 -21.07
CA TYR A 253 -7.37 -11.86 -19.63
C TYR A 253 -6.43 -10.86 -18.98
N TYR A 254 -6.95 -10.09 -18.01
CA TYR A 254 -6.10 -9.35 -17.08
C TYR A 254 -5.33 -10.36 -16.21
N GLY A 255 -4.03 -10.45 -16.42
CA GLY A 255 -3.17 -11.36 -15.67
C GLY A 255 -2.77 -10.82 -14.30
N ALA A 256 -2.46 -11.72 -13.38
CA ALA A 256 -1.90 -11.37 -12.09
C ALA A 256 -0.44 -10.93 -12.23
N PHE A 257 -0.03 -9.97 -11.42
CA PHE A 257 1.36 -9.53 -11.24
C PHE A 257 2.28 -10.73 -10.91
N GLU A 258 3.40 -10.85 -11.62
CA GLU A 258 4.36 -11.94 -11.43
C GLU A 258 5.27 -11.65 -10.23
N GLN A 259 5.13 -12.45 -9.17
CA GLN A 259 5.89 -12.29 -7.93
C GLN A 259 7.05 -13.30 -7.82
N GLY A 260 7.25 -14.13 -8.83
CA GLY A 260 8.01 -15.37 -8.73
C GLY A 260 9.54 -15.27 -8.76
N SER A 261 10.15 -14.13 -9.07
CA SER A 261 11.52 -14.09 -9.59
C SER A 261 12.53 -13.27 -8.79
N TRP A 262 12.19 -12.84 -7.57
CA TRP A 262 13.19 -12.14 -6.75
C TRP A 262 14.37 -13.08 -6.45
N PRO A 263 15.63 -12.66 -6.68
CA PRO A 263 16.79 -13.50 -6.39
C PRO A 263 16.78 -13.94 -4.92
N SER A 264 17.06 -15.22 -4.67
CA SER A 264 17.38 -15.65 -3.33
C SER A 264 18.64 -14.92 -2.90
N GLN A 265 18.63 -14.33 -1.70
CA GLN A 265 19.87 -13.80 -1.14
C GLN A 265 20.88 -14.95 -1.05
N PRO A 266 22.17 -14.74 -1.39
CA PRO A 266 23.20 -15.71 -1.07
C PRO A 266 23.15 -15.97 0.45
N GLU A 267 23.27 -17.23 0.82
CA GLU A 267 23.32 -17.70 2.22
C GLU A 267 24.53 -17.12 2.94
#